data_7f82812e2c865002af71765db3045e0f
#
_entry.id   7f82812e2c865002af71765db3045e0f
#
_cell.length_a   1.000
_cell.length_b   1.000
_cell.length_c   1.000
_cell.angle_alpha   90.00
_cell.angle_beta   90.00
_cell.angle_gamma   90.00
#
_symmetry.space_group_name_H-M   'P 1'
#
loop_
_entity.id
_entity.type
_entity.pdbx_description
1 polymer ?
#
loop_
_entity_poly.entity_id
_entity_poly.type
_entity_poly.pdbx_seq_one_letter_code
_entity_poly.pdbx_strand_id
1 'polypeptide(L)'
;MTKHGKKIPRGERNGHKRHWRSTFIIASVIIALVLTGVGIFYYRTNVAPFRRVVLTVDDQVTRMDYFLKRIRMAGNDPTLTLQQLTYEQIVKTMAPQYGIAVSSSDIDEELGKEAAGSATDVRTDAGFQEWYTNRLKAIELSDSEYREIVKANLLAIRFLEYLAENIPTTAEQVHVYTIVTATSDDAINARSRITARENFATIAGEISLDSQTRSKGGELGWIPRGVTPYDDVIFQLAAGQVSDPVAIDPSSSSTSQYAIFMVSEKEPNRVIDTTPLEVLKSRALYNLILQQIPQHVKYSYTPEDKVWVTEQLAKDPKK
;
A
#
# COMPACT_ATOMS: atom_id res chain seq x y z
N MET A 1 13.28 99.53 -51.36
CA MET A 1 12.26 98.49 -51.36
C MET A 1 12.84 97.29 -50.71
N THR A 2 12.56 97.09 -49.48
CA THR A 2 13.07 96.04 -48.54
C THR A 2 11.98 95.00 -48.30
N LYS A 3 12.17 93.72 -48.75
CA LYS A 3 11.32 92.62 -48.49
C LYS A 3 11.70 91.90 -47.17
N HIS A 4 10.87 91.98 -46.18
CA HIS A 4 11.00 91.20 -44.95
C HIS A 4 10.57 89.78 -45.18
N GLY A 5 11.45 88.81 -45.00
CA GLY A 5 11.20 87.37 -44.97
C GLY A 5 10.83 86.92 -43.57
N LYS A 6 9.60 86.44 -43.39
CA LYS A 6 9.04 85.92 -42.15
C LYS A 6 9.60 84.47 -41.92
N LYS A 7 10.44 84.23 -40.88
CA LYS A 7 10.81 82.88 -40.45
C LYS A 7 9.69 82.24 -39.67
N ILE A 8 9.26 81.05 -40.12
CA ILE A 8 8.30 80.19 -39.46
C ILE A 8 9.07 79.30 -38.46
N PRO A 9 8.68 79.19 -37.19
CA PRO A 9 9.34 78.33 -36.24
C PRO A 9 9.02 76.86 -36.54
N ARG A 10 10.03 76.01 -36.65
CA ARG A 10 9.88 74.53 -36.67
C ARG A 10 9.44 74.04 -35.31
N GLY A 11 8.20 73.67 -35.20
CA GLY A 11 7.64 73.14 -33.98
C GLY A 11 8.18 71.77 -33.59
N GLU A 12 8.40 71.64 -32.34
CA GLU A 12 8.79 70.42 -31.63
C GLU A 12 7.76 69.28 -31.84
N ARG A 13 8.10 68.27 -32.64
CA ARG A 13 7.24 67.08 -32.87
C ARG A 13 7.86 65.80 -32.35
N ASN A 14 8.90 65.78 -31.54
CA ASN A 14 9.62 64.56 -31.14
C ASN A 14 9.41 64.09 -29.67
N GLY A 15 8.69 64.84 -28.82
CA GLY A 15 8.44 64.44 -27.42
C GLY A 15 7.40 63.34 -27.24
N HIS A 16 6.29 63.38 -28.00
CA HIS A 16 5.14 62.47 -27.79
C HIS A 16 5.40 60.99 -28.19
N LYS A 17 6.25 60.74 -29.17
CA LYS A 17 6.51 59.34 -29.61
C LYS A 17 7.43 58.57 -28.66
N ARG A 18 8.23 59.23 -27.83
CA ARG A 18 9.16 58.58 -26.88
C ARG A 18 8.46 58.13 -25.62
N HIS A 19 7.51 58.92 -25.10
CA HIS A 19 6.71 58.54 -23.94
C HIS A 19 5.73 57.38 -24.24
N TRP A 20 5.16 57.31 -25.42
CA TRP A 20 4.24 56.24 -25.81
C TRP A 20 4.95 54.89 -25.90
N ARG A 21 6.16 54.84 -26.47
CA ARG A 21 6.96 53.62 -26.50
C ARG A 21 7.32 53.09 -25.11
N SER A 22 7.72 53.97 -24.18
CA SER A 22 8.02 53.57 -22.78
C SER A 22 6.77 53.07 -22.06
N THR A 23 5.61 53.72 -22.29
CA THR A 23 4.33 53.28 -21.69
C THR A 23 3.92 51.90 -22.20
N PHE A 24 4.09 51.64 -23.53
CA PHE A 24 3.84 50.31 -24.07
C PHE A 24 4.79 49.24 -23.54
N ILE A 25 6.06 49.52 -23.36
CA ILE A 25 7.04 48.58 -22.74
C ILE A 25 6.66 48.29 -21.31
N ILE A 26 6.33 49.31 -20.51
CA ILE A 26 5.93 49.14 -19.12
C ILE A 26 4.62 48.30 -19.04
N ALA A 27 3.63 48.60 -19.86
CA ALA A 27 2.38 47.86 -19.93
C ALA A 27 2.63 46.39 -20.32
N SER A 28 3.50 46.13 -21.31
CA SER A 28 3.86 44.77 -21.73
C SER A 28 4.56 43.99 -20.62
N VAL A 29 5.47 44.64 -19.85
CA VAL A 29 6.15 44.01 -18.70
C VAL A 29 5.13 43.70 -17.60
N ILE A 30 4.21 44.59 -17.30
CA ILE A 30 3.17 44.37 -16.29
C ILE A 30 2.26 43.18 -16.70
N ILE A 31 1.84 43.15 -17.96
CA ILE A 31 1.04 42.04 -18.50
C ILE A 31 1.82 40.72 -18.41
N ALA A 32 3.08 40.71 -18.76
CA ALA A 32 3.93 39.51 -18.63
C ALA A 32 4.06 39.03 -17.19
N LEU A 33 4.24 39.94 -16.23
CA LEU A 33 4.28 39.63 -14.79
C LEU A 33 2.94 39.08 -14.29
N VAL A 34 1.83 39.67 -14.70
CA VAL A 34 0.49 39.17 -14.35
C VAL A 34 0.25 37.78 -14.91
N LEU A 35 0.55 37.54 -16.20
CA LEU A 35 0.42 36.22 -16.83
C LEU A 35 1.32 35.18 -16.16
N THR A 36 2.55 35.56 -15.80
CA THR A 36 3.45 34.67 -15.04
C THR A 36 2.89 34.36 -13.67
N GLY A 37 2.37 35.36 -12.94
CA GLY A 37 1.73 35.17 -11.65
C GLY A 37 0.51 34.26 -11.71
N VAL A 38 -0.37 34.48 -12.69
CA VAL A 38 -1.53 33.62 -12.97
C VAL A 38 -1.08 32.19 -13.33
N GLY A 39 -0.05 32.06 -14.17
CA GLY A 39 0.50 30.75 -14.55
C GLY A 39 1.07 29.99 -13.35
N ILE A 40 1.83 30.65 -12.48
CA ILE A 40 2.35 30.06 -11.24
C ILE A 40 1.22 29.66 -10.30
N PHE A 41 0.23 30.54 -10.12
CA PHE A 41 -0.94 30.25 -9.30
C PHE A 41 -1.70 29.04 -9.81
N TYR A 42 -2.02 29.03 -11.12
CA TYR A 42 -2.69 27.91 -11.78
C TYR A 42 -1.90 26.59 -11.62
N TYR A 43 -0.58 26.62 -11.85
CA TYR A 43 0.28 25.47 -11.68
C TYR A 43 0.25 24.94 -10.24
N ARG A 44 0.40 25.83 -9.25
CA ARG A 44 0.42 25.46 -7.83
C ARG A 44 -0.89 24.87 -7.33
N THR A 45 -2.02 25.36 -7.86
CA THR A 45 -3.35 24.92 -7.42
C THR A 45 -3.88 23.72 -8.19
N ASN A 46 -3.58 23.61 -9.49
CA ASN A 46 -4.23 22.63 -10.36
C ASN A 46 -3.28 21.55 -10.91
N VAL A 47 -1.96 21.73 -10.85
CA VAL A 47 -1.00 20.77 -11.41
C VAL A 47 -0.09 20.18 -10.36
N ALA A 48 0.53 21.02 -9.53
CA ALA A 48 1.51 20.58 -8.54
C ALA A 48 0.99 19.53 -7.54
N PRO A 49 -0.27 19.60 -7.05
CA PRO A 49 -0.79 18.58 -6.13
C PRO A 49 -0.81 17.18 -6.74
N PHE A 50 -1.12 17.04 -8.02
CA PHE A 50 -1.14 15.75 -8.72
C PHE A 50 0.26 15.18 -8.95
N ARG A 51 1.31 16.00 -8.92
CA ARG A 51 2.70 15.59 -9.10
C ARG A 51 3.44 15.25 -7.82
N ARG A 52 2.80 15.45 -6.65
CA ARG A 52 3.39 15.09 -5.36
C ARG A 52 3.72 13.61 -5.30
N VAL A 53 4.82 13.28 -4.66
CA VAL A 53 5.22 11.89 -4.39
C VAL A 53 4.39 11.37 -3.22
N VAL A 54 3.85 10.18 -3.35
CA VAL A 54 3.05 9.48 -2.33
C VAL A 54 3.87 8.37 -1.69
N LEU A 55 4.61 7.64 -2.52
CA LEU A 55 5.36 6.46 -2.16
C LEU A 55 6.64 6.40 -2.99
N THR A 56 7.74 6.01 -2.37
CA THR A 56 8.98 5.65 -3.06
C THR A 56 9.41 4.26 -2.56
N VAL A 57 9.72 3.36 -3.48
CA VAL A 57 10.33 2.06 -3.20
C VAL A 57 11.61 2.00 -3.99
N ASP A 58 12.76 2.04 -3.31
CA ASP A 58 14.08 2.29 -3.90
C ASP A 58 14.05 3.52 -4.84
N ASP A 59 14.28 3.31 -6.14
CA ASP A 59 14.26 4.38 -7.16
C ASP A 59 12.87 4.57 -7.81
N GLN A 60 11.88 3.75 -7.45
CA GLN A 60 10.56 3.79 -8.05
C GLN A 60 9.65 4.76 -7.30
N VAL A 61 9.14 5.75 -8.02
CA VAL A 61 8.31 6.82 -7.46
C VAL A 61 6.86 6.68 -7.90
N THR A 62 5.95 6.59 -6.95
CA THR A 62 4.50 6.68 -7.18
C THR A 62 4.02 8.11 -6.90
N ARG A 63 3.37 8.73 -7.88
CA ARG A 63 2.84 10.09 -7.79
C ARG A 63 1.34 10.09 -7.50
N MET A 64 0.86 11.23 -7.03
CA MET A 64 -0.51 11.44 -6.61
C MET A 64 -1.53 11.22 -7.75
N ASP A 65 -1.20 11.59 -8.99
CA ASP A 65 -2.06 11.37 -10.15
C ASP A 65 -2.35 9.88 -10.39
N TYR A 66 -1.30 9.06 -10.41
CA TYR A 66 -1.44 7.60 -10.54
C TYR A 66 -2.11 6.99 -9.30
N PHE A 67 -1.77 7.46 -8.10
CA PHE A 67 -2.39 7.01 -6.86
C PHE A 67 -3.92 7.22 -6.87
N LEU A 68 -4.40 8.39 -7.30
CA LEU A 68 -5.84 8.66 -7.43
C LEU A 68 -6.54 7.70 -8.40
N LYS A 69 -5.93 7.42 -9.57
CA LYS A 69 -6.47 6.43 -10.51
C LYS A 69 -6.60 5.04 -9.86
N ARG A 70 -5.58 4.63 -9.12
CA ARG A 70 -5.57 3.34 -8.43
C ARG A 70 -6.60 3.26 -7.30
N ILE A 71 -6.82 4.35 -6.55
CA ILE A 71 -7.88 4.43 -5.53
C ILE A 71 -9.26 4.23 -6.18
N ARG A 72 -9.55 4.90 -7.30
CA ARG A 72 -10.83 4.73 -8.01
C ARG A 72 -11.02 3.31 -8.52
N MET A 73 -9.97 2.69 -9.04
CA MET A 73 -9.99 1.31 -9.49
C MET A 73 -10.27 0.34 -8.34
N ALA A 74 -9.73 0.59 -7.14
CA ALA A 74 -9.76 -0.28 -5.96
C ALA A 74 -10.97 -0.05 -5.03
N GLY A 75 -11.94 0.76 -5.41
CA GLY A 75 -13.15 0.99 -4.59
C GLY A 75 -13.03 2.10 -3.55
N ASN A 76 -12.16 3.10 -3.81
CA ASN A 76 -12.03 4.35 -3.05
C ASN A 76 -11.44 4.25 -1.63
N ASP A 77 -10.62 3.24 -1.33
CA ASP A 77 -9.83 3.18 -0.09
C ASP A 77 -8.36 3.57 -0.32
N PRO A 78 -7.93 4.78 0.14
CA PRO A 78 -6.55 5.22 -0.02
C PRO A 78 -5.54 4.36 0.76
N THR A 79 -5.92 3.83 1.92
CA THR A 79 -5.01 3.05 2.78
C THR A 79 -4.71 1.70 2.16
N LEU A 80 -5.75 0.98 1.75
CA LEU A 80 -5.59 -0.29 1.04
C LEU A 80 -4.85 -0.12 -0.28
N THR A 81 -5.14 0.95 -1.03
CA THR A 81 -4.45 1.24 -2.29
C THR A 81 -2.96 1.52 -2.07
N LEU A 82 -2.60 2.25 -1.01
CA LEU A 82 -1.20 2.50 -0.67
C LEU A 82 -0.46 1.20 -0.33
N GLN A 83 -1.09 0.31 0.44
CA GLN A 83 -0.55 -1.02 0.74
C GLN A 83 -0.37 -1.87 -0.53
N GLN A 84 -1.36 -1.90 -1.42
CA GLN A 84 -1.26 -2.63 -2.69
C GLN A 84 -0.12 -2.11 -3.56
N LEU A 85 0.01 -0.79 -3.70
CA LEU A 85 1.11 -0.19 -4.47
C LEU A 85 2.47 -0.48 -3.87
N THR A 86 2.58 -0.47 -2.53
CA THR A 86 3.81 -0.86 -1.83
C THR A 86 4.17 -2.31 -2.15
N TYR A 87 3.19 -3.21 -2.04
CA TYR A 87 3.35 -4.62 -2.35
C TYR A 87 3.80 -4.83 -3.81
N GLU A 88 3.12 -4.22 -4.77
CA GLU A 88 3.42 -4.32 -6.20
C GLU A 88 4.85 -3.84 -6.52
N GLN A 89 5.28 -2.72 -5.94
CA GLN A 89 6.60 -2.18 -6.20
C GLN A 89 7.71 -3.05 -5.60
N ILE A 90 7.54 -3.56 -4.38
CA ILE A 90 8.50 -4.48 -3.75
C ILE A 90 8.61 -5.77 -4.58
N VAL A 91 7.49 -6.35 -5.00
CA VAL A 91 7.49 -7.55 -5.85
C VAL A 91 8.24 -7.29 -7.16
N LYS A 92 8.00 -6.17 -7.83
CA LYS A 92 8.67 -5.80 -9.08
C LYS A 92 10.18 -5.62 -8.90
N THR A 93 10.61 -5.13 -7.75
CA THR A 93 12.05 -4.96 -7.43
C THR A 93 12.72 -6.26 -7.05
N MET A 94 12.04 -7.10 -6.29
CA MET A 94 12.66 -8.30 -5.71
C MET A 94 12.55 -9.55 -6.58
N ALA A 95 11.41 -9.80 -7.23
CA ALA A 95 11.21 -11.02 -8.02
C ALA A 95 12.33 -11.29 -9.03
N PRO A 96 12.87 -10.28 -9.76
CA PRO A 96 14.01 -10.49 -10.66
C PRO A 96 15.28 -10.97 -9.97
N GLN A 97 15.50 -10.62 -8.69
CA GLN A 97 16.67 -11.05 -7.92
C GLN A 97 16.65 -12.55 -7.63
N TYR A 98 15.46 -13.16 -7.69
CA TYR A 98 15.22 -14.60 -7.56
C TYR A 98 15.09 -15.31 -8.91
N GLY A 99 15.42 -14.61 -10.02
CA GLY A 99 15.31 -15.15 -11.37
C GLY A 99 13.88 -15.22 -11.92
N ILE A 100 12.93 -14.59 -11.24
CA ILE A 100 11.52 -14.61 -11.61
C ILE A 100 11.23 -13.46 -12.58
N ALA A 101 10.71 -13.79 -13.74
CA ALA A 101 10.40 -12.83 -14.79
C ALA A 101 9.01 -13.07 -15.39
N VAL A 102 8.45 -12.02 -15.97
CA VAL A 102 7.18 -12.04 -16.73
C VAL A 102 7.44 -11.38 -18.07
N SER A 103 7.17 -12.09 -19.15
CA SER A 103 7.31 -11.62 -20.53
C SER A 103 6.07 -10.85 -20.99
N SER A 104 6.18 -10.15 -22.13
CA SER A 104 5.01 -9.53 -22.78
C SER A 104 3.96 -10.56 -23.18
N SER A 105 4.41 -11.75 -23.62
CA SER A 105 3.53 -12.85 -24.00
C SER A 105 2.71 -13.38 -22.79
N ASP A 106 3.32 -13.46 -21.60
CA ASP A 106 2.61 -13.85 -20.37
C ASP A 106 1.49 -12.85 -20.06
N ILE A 107 1.78 -11.54 -20.23
CA ILE A 107 0.79 -10.48 -20.01
C ILE A 107 -0.34 -10.58 -21.02
N ASP A 108 -0.02 -10.80 -22.30
CA ASP A 108 -1.03 -10.95 -23.36
C ASP A 108 -1.93 -12.17 -23.12
N GLU A 109 -1.34 -13.28 -22.67
CA GLU A 109 -2.10 -14.48 -22.31
C GLU A 109 -3.05 -14.21 -21.13
N GLU A 110 -2.59 -13.52 -20.09
CA GLU A 110 -3.42 -13.20 -18.92
C GLU A 110 -4.56 -12.24 -19.28
N LEU A 111 -4.28 -11.23 -20.09
CA LEU A 111 -5.31 -10.32 -20.62
C LEU A 111 -6.34 -11.08 -21.47
N GLY A 112 -5.90 -12.08 -22.24
CA GLY A 112 -6.79 -12.97 -22.98
C GLY A 112 -7.69 -13.82 -22.06
N LYS A 113 -7.16 -14.33 -20.96
CA LYS A 113 -7.95 -15.06 -19.93
C LYS A 113 -8.96 -14.16 -19.26
N GLU A 114 -8.56 -12.94 -18.89
CA GLU A 114 -9.46 -11.96 -18.28
C GLU A 114 -10.60 -11.58 -19.23
N ALA A 115 -10.29 -11.38 -20.51
CA ALA A 115 -11.27 -11.11 -21.55
C ALA A 115 -12.25 -12.28 -21.74
N ALA A 116 -11.77 -13.51 -21.78
CA ALA A 116 -12.59 -14.72 -21.93
C ALA A 116 -13.56 -14.94 -20.77
N GLY A 117 -13.26 -14.44 -19.58
CA GLY A 117 -14.16 -14.42 -18.42
C GLY A 117 -15.24 -13.35 -18.48
N SER A 118 -15.20 -12.43 -19.48
CA SER A 118 -16.17 -11.36 -19.66
C SER A 118 -17.40 -11.82 -20.47
N ALA A 119 -18.47 -11.00 -20.43
CA ALA A 119 -19.67 -11.25 -21.22
C ALA A 119 -19.52 -10.92 -22.72
N THR A 120 -18.38 -10.34 -23.12
CA THR A 120 -18.09 -9.95 -24.51
C THR A 120 -17.57 -11.15 -25.31
N ASP A 121 -17.95 -11.30 -26.57
CA ASP A 121 -17.37 -12.33 -27.44
C ASP A 121 -15.95 -11.93 -27.87
N VAL A 122 -14.97 -12.44 -27.14
CA VAL A 122 -13.54 -12.13 -27.32
C VAL A 122 -12.77 -13.19 -28.15
N ARG A 123 -13.50 -14.11 -28.80
CA ARG A 123 -12.87 -15.15 -29.65
C ARG A 123 -12.23 -14.60 -30.91
N THR A 124 -12.50 -13.33 -31.26
CA THR A 124 -11.89 -12.61 -32.37
C THR A 124 -10.99 -11.50 -31.87
N ASP A 125 -9.97 -11.15 -32.66
CA ASP A 125 -9.09 -10.00 -32.36
C ASP A 125 -9.89 -8.69 -32.19
N ALA A 126 -10.94 -8.50 -33.02
CA ALA A 126 -11.82 -7.33 -32.92
C ALA A 126 -12.59 -7.31 -31.57
N GLY A 127 -13.12 -8.43 -31.14
CA GLY A 127 -13.84 -8.57 -29.86
C GLY A 127 -12.92 -8.32 -28.67
N PHE A 128 -11.69 -8.83 -28.71
CA PHE A 128 -10.68 -8.54 -27.68
C PHE A 128 -10.35 -7.03 -27.63
N GLN A 129 -10.12 -6.39 -28.77
CA GLN A 129 -9.79 -4.97 -28.83
C GLN A 129 -10.94 -4.09 -28.34
N GLU A 130 -12.17 -4.45 -28.62
CA GLU A 130 -13.35 -3.76 -28.10
C GLU A 130 -13.42 -3.90 -26.56
N TRP A 131 -13.33 -5.12 -26.04
CA TRP A 131 -13.32 -5.38 -24.61
C TRP A 131 -12.19 -4.61 -23.92
N TYR A 132 -10.96 -4.70 -24.44
CA TYR A 132 -9.79 -4.05 -23.86
C TYR A 132 -9.91 -2.53 -23.82
N THR A 133 -10.37 -1.94 -24.93
CA THR A 133 -10.62 -0.49 -24.99
C THR A 133 -11.67 -0.05 -23.96
N ASN A 134 -12.76 -0.81 -23.83
CA ASN A 134 -13.80 -0.52 -22.85
C ASN A 134 -13.29 -0.71 -21.41
N ARG A 135 -12.47 -1.73 -21.17
CA ARG A 135 -11.81 -1.96 -19.87
C ARG A 135 -10.96 -0.77 -19.46
N LEU A 136 -10.04 -0.33 -20.33
CA LEU A 136 -9.16 0.82 -20.05
C LEU A 136 -9.96 2.10 -19.78
N LYS A 137 -11.02 2.36 -20.53
CA LYS A 137 -11.92 3.51 -20.30
C LYS A 137 -12.63 3.41 -18.95
N ALA A 138 -13.11 2.22 -18.57
CA ALA A 138 -13.83 2.01 -17.32
C ALA A 138 -12.94 2.24 -16.09
N ILE A 139 -11.68 1.83 -16.15
CA ILE A 139 -10.71 1.97 -15.06
C ILE A 139 -9.86 3.24 -15.12
N GLU A 140 -10.00 4.06 -16.18
CA GLU A 140 -9.26 5.31 -16.42
C GLU A 140 -7.73 5.16 -16.42
N LEU A 141 -7.24 4.01 -16.86
CA LEU A 141 -5.81 3.73 -17.00
C LEU A 141 -5.38 3.73 -18.47
N SER A 142 -4.12 4.05 -18.71
CA SER A 142 -3.48 3.81 -20.00
C SER A 142 -3.15 2.32 -20.17
N ASP A 143 -2.91 1.91 -21.42
CA ASP A 143 -2.44 0.56 -21.74
C ASP A 143 -1.22 0.17 -20.90
N SER A 144 -0.20 1.02 -20.87
CA SER A 144 1.03 0.74 -20.11
C SER A 144 0.80 0.62 -18.61
N GLU A 145 -0.07 1.47 -18.02
CA GLU A 145 -0.40 1.41 -16.61
C GLU A 145 -1.12 0.09 -16.25
N TYR A 146 -2.04 -0.34 -17.10
CA TYR A 146 -2.79 -1.57 -16.85
C TYR A 146 -1.92 -2.83 -17.02
N ARG A 147 -1.11 -2.88 -18.08
CA ARG A 147 -0.13 -3.96 -18.30
C ARG A 147 0.88 -4.07 -17.16
N GLU A 148 1.31 -2.97 -16.58
CA GLU A 148 2.18 -2.99 -15.39
C GLU A 148 1.49 -3.58 -14.15
N ILE A 149 0.18 -3.39 -13.98
CA ILE A 149 -0.59 -4.05 -12.92
C ILE A 149 -0.66 -5.57 -13.16
N VAL A 150 -1.01 -5.98 -14.38
CA VAL A 150 -1.06 -7.41 -14.75
C VAL A 150 0.30 -8.06 -14.54
N LYS A 151 1.37 -7.39 -14.98
CA LYS A 151 2.76 -7.86 -14.75
C LYS A 151 3.08 -8.03 -13.27
N ALA A 152 2.72 -7.05 -12.44
CA ALA A 152 2.96 -7.12 -10.99
C ALA A 152 2.21 -8.30 -10.35
N ASN A 153 0.96 -8.55 -10.76
CA ASN A 153 0.16 -9.67 -10.30
C ASN A 153 0.79 -11.02 -10.69
N LEU A 154 1.20 -11.17 -11.95
CA LEU A 154 1.86 -12.39 -12.43
C LEU A 154 3.20 -12.62 -11.72
N LEU A 155 4.00 -11.55 -11.50
CA LEU A 155 5.22 -11.64 -10.71
C LEU A 155 4.93 -12.09 -9.28
N ALA A 156 3.88 -11.56 -8.65
CA ALA A 156 3.50 -11.92 -7.29
C ALA A 156 3.11 -13.40 -7.18
N ILE A 157 2.33 -13.91 -8.13
CA ILE A 157 1.94 -15.32 -8.18
C ILE A 157 3.18 -16.23 -8.31
N ARG A 158 4.02 -15.99 -9.32
CA ARG A 158 5.24 -16.78 -9.55
C ARG A 158 6.23 -16.68 -8.38
N PHE A 159 6.30 -15.53 -7.75
CA PHE A 159 7.19 -15.33 -6.61
C PHE A 159 6.68 -16.05 -5.37
N LEU A 160 5.37 -16.04 -5.14
CA LEU A 160 4.76 -16.83 -4.06
C LEU A 160 5.01 -18.34 -4.27
N GLU A 161 4.80 -18.85 -5.47
CA GLU A 161 5.05 -20.24 -5.83
C GLU A 161 6.51 -20.62 -5.55
N TYR A 162 7.46 -19.82 -6.05
CA TYR A 162 8.88 -20.02 -5.80
C TYR A 162 9.21 -20.06 -4.30
N LEU A 163 8.70 -19.09 -3.53
CA LEU A 163 8.95 -19.04 -2.09
C LEU A 163 8.34 -20.23 -1.36
N ALA A 164 7.10 -20.62 -1.75
CA ALA A 164 6.41 -21.77 -1.14
C ALA A 164 7.15 -23.09 -1.35
N GLU A 165 7.75 -23.28 -2.53
CA GLU A 165 8.56 -24.47 -2.84
C GLU A 165 9.90 -24.49 -2.08
N ASN A 166 10.41 -23.31 -1.70
CA ASN A 166 11.69 -23.17 -1.03
C ASN A 166 11.60 -22.96 0.50
N ILE A 167 10.42 -23.12 1.10
CA ILE A 167 10.27 -23.07 2.56
C ILE A 167 10.93 -24.30 3.20
N PRO A 168 11.81 -24.10 4.21
CA PRO A 168 12.39 -25.18 4.97
C PRO A 168 11.30 -26.05 5.62
N THR A 169 11.46 -27.36 5.58
CA THR A 169 10.55 -28.31 6.25
C THR A 169 10.83 -28.47 7.74
N THR A 170 11.92 -27.88 8.23
CA THR A 170 12.29 -27.82 9.65
C THR A 170 12.59 -26.39 10.06
N ALA A 171 12.25 -26.00 11.29
CA ALA A 171 12.52 -24.68 11.85
C ALA A 171 12.58 -24.71 13.37
N GLU A 172 13.07 -23.60 13.97
CA GLU A 172 12.83 -23.32 15.38
C GLU A 172 11.32 -23.23 15.62
N GLN A 173 10.82 -23.99 16.61
CA GLN A 173 9.43 -24.00 17.02
C GLN A 173 9.30 -23.87 18.52
N VAL A 174 8.18 -23.31 18.95
CA VAL A 174 7.77 -23.21 20.34
C VAL A 174 6.45 -23.94 20.54
N HIS A 175 6.30 -24.69 21.63
CA HIS A 175 5.04 -25.31 21.98
C HIS A 175 4.23 -24.37 22.86
N VAL A 176 3.09 -23.93 22.36
CA VAL A 176 2.35 -22.77 22.89
C VAL A 176 1.00 -23.17 23.45
N TYR A 177 0.64 -22.55 24.56
CA TYR A 177 -0.70 -22.53 25.16
C TYR A 177 -1.21 -21.10 25.22
N THR A 178 -2.54 -20.91 25.17
CA THR A 178 -3.19 -19.60 25.26
C THR A 178 -4.40 -19.61 26.16
N ILE A 179 -4.64 -18.48 26.82
CA ILE A 179 -5.91 -18.15 27.50
C ILE A 179 -6.38 -16.83 26.93
N VAL A 180 -7.59 -16.78 26.41
CA VAL A 180 -8.22 -15.56 25.88
C VAL A 180 -9.30 -15.08 26.85
N THR A 181 -9.29 -13.78 27.18
CA THR A 181 -10.22 -13.14 28.12
C THR A 181 -10.86 -11.91 27.47
N ALA A 182 -11.98 -11.46 28.03
CA ALA A 182 -12.69 -10.27 27.56
C ALA A 182 -12.00 -8.97 27.97
N THR A 183 -11.30 -8.96 29.13
CA THR A 183 -10.68 -7.76 29.67
C THR A 183 -9.22 -8.00 30.04
N SER A 184 -8.44 -6.92 30.09
CA SER A 184 -7.06 -6.95 30.56
C SER A 184 -6.99 -7.41 32.06
N ASP A 185 -7.94 -7.02 32.89
CA ASP A 185 -7.94 -7.38 34.30
C ASP A 185 -8.16 -8.88 34.50
N ASP A 186 -9.03 -9.51 33.71
CA ASP A 186 -9.21 -10.97 33.72
C ASP A 186 -7.92 -11.68 33.27
N ALA A 187 -7.22 -11.15 32.28
CA ALA A 187 -5.93 -11.68 31.84
C ALA A 187 -4.87 -11.55 32.94
N ILE A 188 -4.77 -10.40 33.58
CA ILE A 188 -3.85 -10.17 34.72
C ILE A 188 -4.15 -11.15 35.88
N ASN A 189 -5.42 -11.35 36.17
CA ASN A 189 -5.86 -12.29 37.23
C ASN A 189 -5.47 -13.73 36.86
N ALA A 190 -5.75 -14.16 35.64
CA ALA A 190 -5.34 -15.48 35.14
C ALA A 190 -3.82 -15.68 35.24
N ARG A 191 -3.04 -14.70 34.82
CA ARG A 191 -1.58 -14.72 34.93
C ARG A 191 -1.11 -14.84 36.40
N SER A 192 -1.75 -14.13 37.31
CA SER A 192 -1.45 -14.19 38.73
C SER A 192 -1.70 -15.60 39.32
N ARG A 193 -2.80 -16.24 38.96
CA ARG A 193 -3.11 -17.64 39.30
C ARG A 193 -2.02 -18.61 38.81
N ILE A 194 -1.59 -18.45 37.53
CA ILE A 194 -0.54 -19.27 36.96
C ILE A 194 0.80 -19.04 37.67
N THR A 195 1.13 -17.78 37.99
CA THR A 195 2.35 -17.45 38.75
C THR A 195 2.32 -18.06 40.16
N ALA A 196 1.13 -18.17 40.77
CA ALA A 196 0.91 -18.88 42.03
C ALA A 196 0.91 -20.42 41.90
N ARG A 197 1.35 -20.93 40.70
CA ARG A 197 1.50 -22.36 40.34
C ARG A 197 0.16 -23.12 40.19
N GLU A 198 -0.94 -22.43 39.95
CA GLU A 198 -2.16 -23.07 39.49
C GLU A 198 -1.98 -23.62 38.08
N ASN A 199 -2.63 -24.71 37.75
CA ASN A 199 -2.45 -25.39 36.47
C ASN A 199 -3.03 -24.55 35.30
N PHE A 200 -2.23 -24.27 34.29
CA PHE A 200 -2.64 -23.46 33.16
C PHE A 200 -3.85 -24.03 32.42
N ALA A 201 -3.87 -25.37 32.21
CA ALA A 201 -4.95 -26.03 31.50
C ALA A 201 -6.29 -25.96 32.26
N THR A 202 -6.23 -26.01 33.59
CA THR A 202 -7.43 -25.82 34.45
C THR A 202 -7.99 -24.42 34.27
N ILE A 203 -7.14 -23.40 34.37
CA ILE A 203 -7.56 -21.99 34.19
C ILE A 203 -8.11 -21.77 32.78
N ALA A 204 -7.42 -22.29 31.76
CA ALA A 204 -7.89 -22.22 30.38
C ALA A 204 -9.29 -22.82 30.20
N GLY A 205 -9.53 -24.00 30.79
CA GLY A 205 -10.82 -24.67 30.78
C GLY A 205 -11.93 -23.88 31.48
N GLU A 206 -11.58 -23.13 32.51
CA GLU A 206 -12.55 -22.33 33.30
C GLU A 206 -12.94 -21.03 32.58
N ILE A 207 -11.97 -20.25 32.12
CA ILE A 207 -12.20 -18.84 31.77
C ILE A 207 -11.88 -18.48 30.32
N SER A 208 -11.14 -19.34 29.53
CA SER A 208 -10.76 -18.98 28.20
C SER A 208 -11.99 -18.82 27.29
N LEU A 209 -12.01 -17.73 26.53
CA LEU A 209 -13.01 -17.45 25.50
C LEU A 209 -12.69 -18.13 24.16
N ASP A 210 -11.47 -18.65 23.98
CA ASP A 210 -11.09 -19.39 22.79
C ASP A 210 -11.69 -20.79 22.79
N SER A 211 -12.78 -20.96 22.07
CA SER A 211 -13.50 -22.24 21.97
C SER A 211 -12.70 -23.35 21.30
N GLN A 212 -11.67 -23.04 20.52
CA GLN A 212 -10.88 -24.03 19.78
C GLN A 212 -9.84 -24.71 20.68
N THR A 213 -9.29 -23.98 21.65
CA THR A 213 -8.25 -24.49 22.55
C THR A 213 -8.70 -24.72 23.97
N ARG A 214 -9.80 -24.09 24.42
CA ARG A 214 -10.33 -24.18 25.76
C ARG A 214 -10.47 -25.63 26.29
N SER A 215 -11.07 -26.51 25.46
CA SER A 215 -11.30 -27.92 25.84
C SER A 215 -10.02 -28.77 25.84
N LYS A 216 -8.94 -28.22 25.27
CA LYS A 216 -7.59 -28.80 25.23
C LYS A 216 -6.64 -28.15 26.23
N GLY A 217 -7.18 -27.46 27.25
CA GLY A 217 -6.38 -26.75 28.23
C GLY A 217 -5.61 -25.56 27.68
N GLY A 218 -6.08 -24.97 26.57
CA GLY A 218 -5.46 -23.82 25.92
C GLY A 218 -4.36 -24.18 24.91
N GLU A 219 -4.16 -25.47 24.60
CA GLU A 219 -3.07 -25.91 23.73
C GLU A 219 -3.26 -25.44 22.27
N LEU A 220 -2.29 -24.68 21.74
CA LEU A 220 -2.15 -24.31 20.33
C LEU A 220 -1.23 -25.27 19.57
N GLY A 221 -0.34 -25.97 20.28
CA GLY A 221 0.65 -26.87 19.73
C GLY A 221 1.96 -26.21 19.32
N TRP A 222 2.70 -26.86 18.44
CA TRP A 222 3.99 -26.38 17.95
C TRP A 222 3.82 -25.30 16.86
N ILE A 223 4.45 -24.17 17.09
CA ILE A 223 4.33 -22.98 16.21
C ILE A 223 5.73 -22.58 15.74
N PRO A 224 6.03 -22.64 14.43
CA PRO A 224 7.19 -22.03 13.83
C PRO A 224 7.01 -20.53 13.65
N ARG A 225 8.10 -19.75 13.51
CA ARG A 225 8.03 -18.32 13.18
C ARG A 225 7.30 -18.07 11.85
N GLY A 226 6.55 -16.99 11.77
CA GLY A 226 5.81 -16.58 10.57
C GLY A 226 4.36 -17.09 10.50
N VAL A 227 3.95 -17.93 11.46
CA VAL A 227 2.60 -18.48 11.51
C VAL A 227 1.62 -17.58 12.25
N THR A 228 2.08 -16.88 13.28
CA THR A 228 1.24 -16.03 14.14
C THR A 228 1.76 -14.59 14.18
N PRO A 229 0.87 -13.57 14.35
CA PRO A 229 1.31 -12.19 14.58
C PRO A 229 1.96 -11.98 15.96
N TYR A 230 1.95 -12.98 16.83
CA TYR A 230 2.49 -12.92 18.18
C TYR A 230 3.90 -13.53 18.32
N ASP A 231 4.60 -13.74 17.23
CA ASP A 231 5.95 -14.32 17.19
C ASP A 231 6.91 -13.61 18.15
N ASP A 232 6.92 -12.28 18.15
CA ASP A 232 7.80 -11.48 19.01
C ASP A 232 7.52 -11.70 20.52
N VAL A 233 6.31 -12.08 20.86
CA VAL A 233 5.96 -12.42 22.24
C VAL A 233 6.37 -13.85 22.57
N ILE A 234 5.87 -14.83 21.79
CA ILE A 234 6.01 -16.25 22.15
C ILE A 234 7.46 -16.75 22.04
N PHE A 235 8.22 -16.25 21.07
CA PHE A 235 9.62 -16.68 20.92
C PHE A 235 10.59 -16.03 21.91
N GLN A 236 10.21 -14.91 22.56
CA GLN A 236 11.00 -14.31 23.64
C GLN A 236 10.79 -15.02 24.99
N LEU A 237 9.68 -15.73 25.20
CA LEU A 237 9.42 -16.47 26.44
C LEU A 237 10.41 -17.63 26.58
N ALA A 238 10.90 -17.85 27.79
CA ALA A 238 11.60 -19.09 28.14
C ALA A 238 10.61 -20.24 28.28
N ALA A 239 11.08 -21.49 28.21
CA ALA A 239 10.25 -22.66 28.52
C ALA A 239 9.71 -22.58 29.96
N GLY A 240 8.41 -22.78 30.14
CA GLY A 240 7.67 -22.60 31.39
C GLY A 240 7.26 -21.17 31.69
N GLN A 241 7.63 -20.19 30.89
CA GLN A 241 7.30 -18.78 31.11
C GLN A 241 5.96 -18.41 30.49
N VAL A 242 5.27 -17.45 31.12
CA VAL A 242 3.97 -16.89 30.73
C VAL A 242 4.17 -15.43 30.32
N SER A 243 3.52 -14.99 29.25
CA SER A 243 3.56 -13.61 28.79
C SER A 243 2.82 -12.64 29.71
N ASP A 244 3.07 -11.36 29.55
CA ASP A 244 2.11 -10.34 29.94
C ASP A 244 0.85 -10.44 29.08
N PRO A 245 -0.30 -9.86 29.51
CA PRO A 245 -1.48 -9.77 28.67
C PRO A 245 -1.21 -9.04 27.36
N VAL A 246 -1.59 -9.64 26.24
CA VAL A 246 -1.46 -9.10 24.89
C VAL A 246 -2.84 -8.76 24.38
N ALA A 247 -3.05 -7.53 23.95
CA ALA A 247 -4.30 -7.17 23.28
C ALA A 247 -4.38 -7.90 21.94
N ILE A 248 -5.52 -8.53 21.68
CA ILE A 248 -5.83 -9.20 20.42
C ILE A 248 -7.12 -8.62 19.85
N ASP A 249 -7.16 -8.42 18.55
CA ASP A 249 -8.38 -8.05 17.86
C ASP A 249 -9.08 -9.33 17.39
N PRO A 250 -10.24 -9.67 17.95
CA PRO A 250 -11.00 -10.80 17.46
C PRO A 250 -11.54 -10.46 16.07
N SER A 251 -11.38 -11.36 15.13
CA SER A 251 -11.80 -11.22 13.73
C SER A 251 -13.32 -11.02 13.54
N SER A 252 -14.11 -11.10 14.61
CA SER A 252 -15.57 -11.02 14.57
C SER A 252 -16.23 -10.14 15.65
N SER A 253 -15.45 -9.40 16.46
CA SER A 253 -15.95 -8.55 17.53
C SER A 253 -15.37 -7.14 17.47
N SER A 254 -16.19 -6.14 17.78
CA SER A 254 -15.76 -4.74 17.92
C SER A 254 -15.08 -4.42 19.26
N THR A 255 -14.92 -5.44 20.12
CA THR A 255 -14.35 -5.29 21.47
C THR A 255 -13.02 -6.01 21.53
N SER A 256 -11.94 -5.29 21.86
CA SER A 256 -10.61 -5.89 22.07
C SER A 256 -10.68 -7.00 23.12
N GLN A 257 -10.00 -8.11 22.84
CA GLN A 257 -9.80 -9.21 23.80
C GLN A 257 -8.32 -9.23 24.20
N TYR A 258 -8.01 -10.04 25.20
CA TYR A 258 -6.64 -10.18 25.70
C TYR A 258 -6.24 -11.64 25.74
N ALA A 259 -5.05 -11.94 25.25
CA ALA A 259 -4.46 -13.26 25.34
C ALA A 259 -3.28 -13.30 26.32
N ILE A 260 -3.12 -14.41 27.01
CA ILE A 260 -1.91 -14.80 27.71
C ILE A 260 -1.37 -16.02 26.99
N PHE A 261 -0.07 -16.00 26.71
CA PHE A 261 0.63 -17.12 26.09
C PHE A 261 1.57 -17.77 27.12
N MET A 262 1.69 -19.08 27.07
CA MET A 262 2.71 -19.84 27.77
C MET A 262 3.46 -20.71 26.76
N VAL A 263 4.78 -20.72 26.85
CA VAL A 263 5.64 -21.63 26.09
C VAL A 263 6.06 -22.76 27.02
N SER A 264 5.68 -23.99 26.70
CA SER A 264 6.10 -25.16 27.48
C SER A 264 7.47 -25.68 27.07
N GLU A 265 7.76 -25.67 25.77
CA GLU A 265 8.96 -26.24 25.19
C GLU A 265 9.45 -25.41 23.99
N LYS A 266 10.74 -25.51 23.67
CA LYS A 266 11.38 -24.93 22.48
C LYS A 266 12.25 -25.96 21.82
N GLU A 267 12.11 -26.10 20.49
CA GLU A 267 12.96 -26.94 19.68
C GLU A 267 13.59 -26.15 18.53
N PRO A 268 14.92 -26.11 18.41
CA PRO A 268 15.58 -25.27 17.42
C PRO A 268 15.45 -25.81 15.97
N ASN A 269 15.16 -27.10 15.80
CA ASN A 269 15.13 -27.75 14.48
C ASN A 269 14.08 -28.88 14.43
N ARG A 270 12.83 -28.51 14.66
CA ARG A 270 11.70 -29.45 14.61
C ARG A 270 11.10 -29.49 13.20
N VAL A 271 10.71 -30.69 12.73
CA VAL A 271 9.90 -30.83 11.50
C VAL A 271 8.59 -30.06 11.66
N ILE A 272 8.28 -29.25 10.66
CA ILE A 272 7.06 -28.43 10.67
C ILE A 272 5.87 -29.31 10.30
N ASP A 273 4.83 -29.30 11.13
CA ASP A 273 3.61 -30.04 10.88
C ASP A 273 2.87 -29.46 9.65
N THR A 274 2.01 -30.24 9.00
CA THR A 274 1.37 -29.87 7.73
C THR A 274 0.61 -28.56 7.80
N THR A 275 -0.19 -28.34 8.83
CA THR A 275 -1.02 -27.13 8.94
C THR A 275 -0.21 -25.85 9.05
N PRO A 276 0.77 -25.71 9.98
CA PRO A 276 1.63 -24.52 10.00
C PRO A 276 2.50 -24.39 8.75
N LEU A 277 2.92 -25.49 8.10
CA LEU A 277 3.66 -25.43 6.84
C LEU A 277 2.82 -24.79 5.72
N GLU A 278 1.56 -25.15 5.58
CA GLU A 278 0.65 -24.52 4.58
C GLU A 278 0.40 -23.04 4.90
N VAL A 279 0.32 -22.67 6.17
CA VAL A 279 0.25 -21.25 6.57
C VAL A 279 1.52 -20.51 6.17
N LEU A 280 2.71 -21.09 6.40
CA LEU A 280 3.97 -20.49 5.99
C LEU A 280 4.06 -20.31 4.47
N LYS A 281 3.66 -21.32 3.70
CA LYS A 281 3.63 -21.25 2.24
C LYS A 281 2.71 -20.14 1.74
N SER A 282 1.50 -20.07 2.26
CA SER A 282 0.52 -19.06 1.86
C SER A 282 0.92 -17.62 2.23
N ARG A 283 1.72 -17.44 3.28
CA ARG A 283 2.20 -16.15 3.79
C ARG A 283 3.63 -15.81 3.36
N ALA A 284 4.31 -16.69 2.64
CA ALA A 284 5.74 -16.53 2.35
C ALA A 284 6.08 -15.18 1.73
N LEU A 285 5.35 -14.79 0.68
CA LEU A 285 5.56 -13.52 -0.01
C LEU A 285 5.18 -12.33 0.87
N TYR A 286 4.06 -12.42 1.60
CA TYR A 286 3.62 -11.36 2.52
C TYR A 286 4.65 -11.12 3.62
N ASN A 287 5.15 -12.18 4.26
CA ASN A 287 6.16 -12.08 5.32
C ASN A 287 7.47 -11.49 4.78
N LEU A 288 7.91 -11.92 3.60
CA LEU A 288 9.08 -11.34 2.94
C LEU A 288 8.89 -9.83 2.72
N ILE A 289 7.75 -9.41 2.18
CA ILE A 289 7.47 -8.00 1.91
C ILE A 289 7.48 -7.17 3.19
N LEU A 290 6.87 -7.64 4.28
CA LEU A 290 6.90 -6.93 5.56
C LEU A 290 8.34 -6.70 6.07
N GLN A 291 9.24 -7.65 5.86
CA GLN A 291 10.65 -7.50 6.23
C GLN A 291 11.39 -6.48 5.36
N GLN A 292 10.96 -6.29 4.10
CA GLN A 292 11.62 -5.37 3.17
C GLN A 292 11.14 -3.92 3.32
N ILE A 293 9.91 -3.69 3.81
CA ILE A 293 9.34 -2.35 3.95
C ILE A 293 10.29 -1.37 4.66
N PRO A 294 10.88 -1.67 5.85
CA PRO A 294 11.72 -0.71 6.57
C PRO A 294 12.98 -0.26 5.81
N GLN A 295 13.45 -1.08 4.88
CA GLN A 295 14.71 -0.85 4.16
C GLN A 295 14.50 -0.16 2.81
N HIS A 296 13.38 -0.44 2.14
CA HIS A 296 13.14 -0.07 0.75
C HIS A 296 12.06 0.98 0.58
N VAL A 297 11.18 1.18 1.58
CA VAL A 297 9.95 1.96 1.42
C VAL A 297 10.00 3.28 2.16
N LYS A 298 9.69 4.38 1.45
CA LYS A 298 9.48 5.70 2.02
C LYS A 298 8.08 6.19 1.67
N TYR A 299 7.24 6.34 2.68
CA TYR A 299 5.94 6.98 2.55
C TYR A 299 6.08 8.49 2.64
N SER A 300 5.51 9.19 1.66
CA SER A 300 5.43 10.65 1.62
C SER A 300 3.99 11.16 1.66
N TYR A 301 3.03 10.25 1.84
CA TYR A 301 1.60 10.52 1.96
C TYR A 301 1.28 11.07 3.36
N THR A 302 0.81 12.32 3.42
CA THR A 302 0.58 13.04 4.68
C THR A 302 -0.91 13.09 5.05
N PRO A 303 -1.26 13.48 6.28
CA PRO A 303 -2.66 13.73 6.66
C PRO A 303 -3.34 14.79 5.78
N GLU A 304 -2.62 15.82 5.36
CA GLU A 304 -3.11 16.86 4.44
C GLU A 304 -3.40 16.27 3.05
N ASP A 305 -2.55 15.36 2.57
CA ASP A 305 -2.80 14.62 1.34
C ASP A 305 -4.06 13.77 1.43
N LYS A 306 -4.31 13.15 2.58
CA LYS A 306 -5.52 12.36 2.81
C LYS A 306 -6.80 13.21 2.68
N VAL A 307 -6.82 14.39 3.27
CA VAL A 307 -7.93 15.35 3.14
C VAL A 307 -8.12 15.73 1.68
N TRP A 308 -7.05 16.14 1.01
CA TRP A 308 -7.09 16.54 -0.38
C TRP A 308 -7.58 15.41 -1.31
N VAL A 309 -7.11 14.18 -1.12
CA VAL A 309 -7.57 12.99 -1.86
C VAL A 309 -9.07 12.77 -1.66
N THR A 310 -9.57 12.86 -0.42
CA THR A 310 -11.00 12.71 -0.12
C THR A 310 -11.83 13.76 -0.87
N GLU A 311 -11.36 15.01 -0.93
CA GLU A 311 -12.01 16.08 -1.71
C GLU A 311 -12.00 15.80 -3.22
N GLN A 312 -10.89 15.26 -3.77
CA GLN A 312 -10.84 14.93 -5.20
C GLN A 312 -11.75 13.76 -5.56
N LEU A 313 -11.85 12.76 -4.70
CA LEU A 313 -12.77 11.63 -4.89
C LEU A 313 -14.25 12.07 -4.81
N ALA A 314 -14.57 13.01 -3.93
CA ALA A 314 -15.93 13.56 -3.80
C ALA A 314 -16.35 14.41 -5.02
N LYS A 315 -15.43 14.98 -5.78
CA LYS A 315 -15.70 15.73 -7.01
C LYS A 315 -15.96 14.85 -8.23
N ASP A 316 -15.78 13.55 -8.12
CA ASP A 316 -15.97 12.61 -9.22
C ASP A 316 -17.47 12.35 -9.45
N PRO A 317 -18.01 12.65 -10.65
CA PRO A 317 -19.45 12.52 -10.93
C PRO A 317 -19.91 11.06 -11.14
N LYS A 318 -19.05 10.07 -10.98
CA LYS A 318 -19.35 8.63 -11.21
C LYS A 318 -19.79 7.88 -9.95
N LYS A 319 -20.28 8.57 -8.92
CA LYS A 319 -21.03 7.96 -7.82
C LYS A 319 -22.50 7.94 -8.11
#